data_e7960963a850c6186eec89c41d54c4d1
#
_entry.id   e7960963a850c6186eec89c41d54c4d1
#
_cell.length_a   1.000
_cell.length_b   1.000
_cell.length_c   1.000
_cell.angle_alpha   90.00
_cell.angle_beta   90.00
_cell.angle_gamma   90.00
#
_symmetry.space_group_name_H-M   'P 1'
#
loop_
_entity.id
_entity.type
_entity.pdbx_description
1 polymer ?
#
loop_
_entity_poly.entity_id
_entity_poly.type
_entity_poly.pdbx_seq_one_letter_code
_entity_poly.pdbx_strand_id
1 'polypeptide(L)'
;MLHTQLQAPETALKVKLVGVDCPVELRRSRRARRFSLKVSHTERAAILTLPEEVKIEEAGNFLSRHMDWLKRQIDRLPQPVPFEDGAVIPVRGVAHRVSFVGAVRYQGVAWIEEPDAVSPIEDWRGKACDVTKLMNGESEQNTRILPRICVSGGEQHGPRRLADWLRAQAKSDLTERAFYHAANLGCQPKRISVRDQSTRWGSCSTSGTISFSWRLIFAPAYVLDYVAAHEAAHLREMNHGPRFWRLVRNTMPDMHKARAWLKQNGAELHRFGTAS
;
A
#
# COMPACT_ATOMS: atom_id res chain seq x y z
N MET A 1 34.04 11.22 28.02
CA MET A 1 32.72 10.83 28.55
C MET A 1 31.66 11.38 27.63
N LEU A 2 31.18 10.55 26.70
CA LEU A 2 30.16 10.92 25.72
C LEU A 2 28.81 10.42 26.26
N HIS A 3 27.98 11.37 26.73
CA HIS A 3 26.58 11.08 27.07
C HIS A 3 25.78 10.96 25.80
N THR A 4 25.51 9.75 25.34
CA THR A 4 24.48 9.46 24.36
C THR A 4 23.14 9.49 25.09
N GLN A 5 22.42 10.61 25.00
CA GLN A 5 21.02 10.67 25.40
C GLN A 5 20.19 9.93 24.34
N LEU A 6 19.72 8.75 24.71
CA LEU A 6 18.63 8.06 24.04
C LEU A 6 17.37 8.94 24.13
N GLN A 7 16.96 9.54 23.00
CA GLN A 7 15.70 10.24 22.91
C GLN A 7 14.57 9.21 22.97
N ALA A 8 13.73 9.32 24.00
CA ALA A 8 12.49 8.58 24.10
C ALA A 8 11.58 8.86 22.89
N PRO A 9 10.79 7.88 22.41
CA PRO A 9 9.87 8.10 21.29
C PRO A 9 8.83 9.14 21.69
N GLU A 10 8.56 10.08 20.77
CA GLU A 10 7.47 11.07 20.89
C GLU A 10 6.18 10.35 21.27
N THR A 11 5.64 10.65 22.44
CA THR A 11 4.46 9.99 23.00
C THR A 11 3.24 10.46 22.20
N ALA A 12 2.77 9.62 21.28
CA ALA A 12 1.54 9.88 20.54
C ALA A 12 0.33 9.62 21.45
N LEU A 13 -0.46 10.65 21.73
CA LEU A 13 -1.69 10.53 22.49
C LEU A 13 -2.83 10.15 21.56
N LYS A 14 -3.45 8.97 21.79
CA LYS A 14 -4.67 8.56 21.06
C LYS A 14 -5.91 9.03 21.80
N VAL A 15 -6.76 9.78 21.11
CA VAL A 15 -8.02 10.31 21.63
C VAL A 15 -9.17 9.78 20.79
N LYS A 16 -10.24 9.31 21.42
CA LYS A 16 -11.51 9.03 20.74
C LYS A 16 -12.35 10.31 20.77
N LEU A 17 -12.82 10.74 19.60
CA LEU A 17 -13.75 11.86 19.50
C LEU A 17 -15.18 11.34 19.38
N VAL A 18 -16.11 12.01 20.08
CA VAL A 18 -17.52 11.69 19.97
C VAL A 18 -18.01 11.98 18.54
N GLY A 19 -18.66 10.98 17.92
CA GLY A 19 -19.20 11.10 16.56
C GLY A 19 -18.17 10.94 15.45
N VAL A 20 -17.02 10.34 15.74
CA VAL A 20 -16.00 9.96 14.76
C VAL A 20 -15.56 8.52 15.00
N ASP A 21 -15.79 7.66 14.02
CA ASP A 21 -15.51 6.21 14.10
C ASP A 21 -14.05 5.86 13.78
N CYS A 22 -13.13 6.74 14.16
CA CYS A 22 -11.70 6.43 14.07
C CYS A 22 -10.94 7.11 15.22
N PRO A 23 -9.83 6.53 15.67
CA PRO A 23 -8.97 7.16 16.65
C PRO A 23 -8.31 8.41 16.06
N VAL A 24 -8.19 9.45 16.88
CA VAL A 24 -7.41 10.64 16.55
C VAL A 24 -6.10 10.57 17.32
N GLU A 25 -5.00 10.57 16.59
CA GLU A 25 -3.66 10.55 17.14
C GLU A 25 -3.07 11.95 17.14
N LEU A 26 -2.74 12.44 18.32
CA LEU A 26 -2.06 13.73 18.51
C LEU A 26 -0.55 13.50 18.51
N ARG A 27 0.15 14.11 17.56
CA ARG A 27 1.62 14.06 17.46
C ARG A 27 2.19 15.44 17.65
N ARG A 28 3.05 15.63 18.66
CA ARG A 28 3.81 16.87 18.83
C ARG A 28 5.07 16.80 17.97
N SER A 29 5.46 17.93 17.37
CA SER A 29 6.65 18.00 16.52
C SER A 29 7.33 19.35 16.65
N ARG A 30 8.62 19.34 16.99
CA ARG A 30 9.50 20.52 17.04
C ARG A 30 9.65 21.22 15.69
N ARG A 31 9.42 20.48 14.59
CA ARG A 31 9.50 21.01 13.23
C ARG A 31 8.19 21.61 12.75
N ALA A 32 7.07 21.27 13.38
CA ALA A 32 5.78 21.78 13.01
C ALA A 32 5.64 23.24 13.46
N ARG A 33 5.29 24.11 12.52
CA ARG A 33 4.98 25.54 12.80
C ARG A 33 3.48 25.83 12.76
N ARG A 34 2.67 24.86 12.31
CA ARG A 34 1.21 24.95 12.15
C ARG A 34 0.57 23.60 12.47
N PHE A 35 -0.71 23.63 12.78
CA PHE A 35 -1.52 22.42 12.84
C PHE A 35 -1.58 21.76 11.46
N SER A 36 -1.46 20.45 11.43
CA SER A 36 -1.66 19.64 10.23
C SER A 36 -2.56 18.45 10.57
N LEU A 37 -3.75 18.40 9.99
CA LEU A 37 -4.69 17.30 10.14
C LEU A 37 -4.70 16.47 8.86
N LYS A 38 -4.47 15.17 8.99
CA LYS A 38 -4.55 14.21 7.89
C LYS A 38 -5.25 12.93 8.35
N VAL A 39 -5.87 12.22 7.43
CA VAL A 39 -6.38 10.87 7.66
C VAL A 39 -5.39 9.86 7.08
N SER A 40 -4.93 8.93 7.90
CA SER A 40 -4.07 7.83 7.47
C SER A 40 -4.94 6.68 7.00
N HIS A 41 -4.83 6.34 5.73
CA HIS A 41 -5.55 5.19 5.14
C HIS A 41 -5.03 3.87 5.73
N THR A 42 -3.74 3.77 6.01
CA THR A 42 -3.08 2.56 6.52
C THR A 42 -3.40 2.31 7.99
N GLU A 43 -3.35 3.37 8.81
CA GLU A 43 -3.60 3.28 10.26
C GLU A 43 -5.08 3.43 10.60
N ARG A 44 -5.92 3.79 9.61
CA ARG A 44 -7.34 4.15 9.78
C ARG A 44 -7.55 5.11 10.94
N ALA A 45 -6.72 6.12 11.01
CA ALA A 45 -6.67 7.09 12.09
C ALA A 45 -6.54 8.51 11.54
N ALA A 46 -7.15 9.47 12.22
CA ALA A 46 -6.84 10.86 12.00
C ALA A 46 -5.55 11.22 12.75
N ILE A 47 -4.61 11.85 12.09
CA ILE A 47 -3.35 12.27 12.69
C ILE A 47 -3.33 13.79 12.72
N LEU A 48 -3.38 14.37 13.91
CA LEU A 48 -3.18 15.79 14.15
C LEU A 48 -1.75 16.04 14.61
N THR A 49 -0.95 16.67 13.76
CA THR A 49 0.37 17.14 14.13
C THR A 49 0.28 18.58 14.61
N LEU A 50 0.86 18.89 15.77
CA LEU A 50 0.86 20.20 16.39
C LEU A 50 2.28 20.61 16.81
N PRO A 51 2.58 21.93 16.85
CA PRO A 51 3.81 22.45 17.43
C PRO A 51 3.98 22.02 18.88
N GLU A 52 5.21 21.93 19.37
CA GLU A 52 5.51 21.38 20.70
C GLU A 52 4.89 22.21 21.83
N GLU A 53 4.86 23.53 21.68
CA GLU A 53 4.46 24.49 22.72
C GLU A 53 2.94 24.75 22.79
N VAL A 54 2.17 24.22 21.83
CA VAL A 54 0.73 24.50 21.72
C VAL A 54 -0.05 23.76 22.81
N LYS A 55 -1.01 24.45 23.43
CA LYS A 55 -1.90 23.87 24.46
C LYS A 55 -2.87 22.88 23.82
N ILE A 56 -3.28 21.85 24.61
CA ILE A 56 -4.15 20.79 24.12
C ILE A 56 -5.56 21.31 23.81
N GLU A 57 -5.99 22.37 24.51
CA GLU A 57 -7.27 23.05 24.29
C GLU A 57 -7.35 23.69 22.89
N GLU A 58 -6.23 24.21 22.40
CA GLU A 58 -6.15 24.78 21.05
C GLU A 58 -6.26 23.70 19.97
N ALA A 59 -5.69 22.50 20.24
CA ALA A 59 -5.86 21.34 19.39
C ALA A 59 -7.32 20.87 19.34
N GLY A 60 -8.03 20.88 20.49
CA GLY A 60 -9.46 20.61 20.57
C GLY A 60 -10.30 21.58 19.76
N ASN A 61 -10.04 22.90 19.90
CA ASN A 61 -10.71 23.94 19.13
C ASN A 61 -10.44 23.83 17.62
N PHE A 62 -9.21 23.45 17.25
CA PHE A 62 -8.87 23.20 15.86
C PHE A 62 -9.65 22.00 15.30
N LEU A 63 -9.67 20.87 16.01
CA LEU A 63 -10.42 19.68 15.62
C LEU A 63 -11.92 19.99 15.48
N SER A 64 -12.52 20.69 16.43
CA SER A 64 -13.95 21.04 16.39
C SER A 64 -14.32 21.79 15.12
N ARG A 65 -13.47 22.74 14.68
CA ARG A 65 -13.69 23.50 13.43
C ARG A 65 -13.54 22.65 12.16
N HIS A 66 -12.85 21.50 12.24
CA HIS A 66 -12.58 20.63 11.11
C HIS A 66 -13.33 19.30 11.17
N MET A 67 -14.28 19.14 12.10
CA MET A 67 -15.02 17.89 12.32
C MET A 67 -15.76 17.41 11.07
N ASP A 68 -16.46 18.30 10.36
CA ASP A 68 -17.22 17.93 9.16
C ASP A 68 -16.28 17.49 8.02
N TRP A 69 -15.13 18.13 7.91
CA TRP A 69 -14.11 17.70 6.96
C TRP A 69 -13.59 16.32 7.33
N LEU A 70 -13.28 16.11 8.61
CA LEU A 70 -12.76 14.85 9.13
C LEU A 70 -13.73 13.70 8.90
N LYS A 71 -15.02 13.87 9.25
CA LYS A 71 -16.09 12.89 8.99
C LYS A 71 -16.14 12.51 7.51
N ARG A 72 -16.22 13.49 6.62
CA ARG A 72 -16.22 13.22 5.17
C ARG A 72 -14.99 12.46 4.68
N GLN A 73 -13.81 12.68 5.27
CA GLN A 73 -12.60 11.92 4.89
C GLN A 73 -12.65 10.48 5.42
N ILE A 74 -13.18 10.26 6.63
CA ILE A 74 -13.34 8.93 7.24
C ILE A 74 -14.38 8.12 6.47
N ASP A 75 -15.53 8.71 6.14
CA ASP A 75 -16.60 8.07 5.36
C ASP A 75 -16.13 7.61 3.97
N ARG A 76 -15.10 8.26 3.45
CA ARG A 76 -14.46 7.88 2.17
C ARG A 76 -13.39 6.79 2.31
N LEU A 77 -13.04 6.39 3.54
CA LEU A 77 -12.09 5.31 3.71
C LEU A 77 -12.70 4.00 3.23
N PRO A 78 -12.01 3.25 2.39
CA PRO A 78 -12.46 1.94 1.97
C PRO A 78 -12.66 1.03 3.18
N GLN A 79 -13.66 0.15 3.12
CA GLN A 79 -13.86 -0.85 4.18
C GLN A 79 -12.62 -1.73 4.33
N PRO A 80 -12.14 -2.01 5.55
CA PRO A 80 -10.98 -2.85 5.76
C PRO A 80 -11.24 -4.29 5.29
N VAL A 81 -10.20 -4.91 4.78
CA VAL A 81 -10.21 -6.33 4.43
C VAL A 81 -9.08 -6.98 5.24
N PRO A 82 -9.39 -7.55 6.41
CA PRO A 82 -8.39 -8.21 7.24
C PRO A 82 -7.84 -9.45 6.54
N PHE A 83 -6.64 -9.87 6.93
CA PHE A 83 -6.07 -11.13 6.48
C PHE A 83 -6.62 -12.27 7.32
N GLU A 84 -7.71 -12.85 6.85
CA GLU A 84 -8.41 -13.95 7.53
C GLU A 84 -8.75 -15.06 6.54
N ASP A 85 -9.12 -16.22 7.06
CA ASP A 85 -9.56 -17.34 6.22
C ASP A 85 -10.81 -16.95 5.42
N GLY A 86 -10.85 -17.32 4.16
CA GLY A 86 -11.94 -16.97 3.25
C GLY A 86 -11.89 -15.54 2.68
N ALA A 87 -11.05 -14.64 3.19
CA ALA A 87 -10.91 -13.28 2.66
C ALA A 87 -10.52 -13.30 1.17
N VAL A 88 -11.05 -12.34 0.41
CA VAL A 88 -10.67 -12.16 -1.01
C VAL A 88 -9.76 -10.96 -1.13
N ILE A 89 -8.54 -11.19 -1.61
CA ILE A 89 -7.53 -10.15 -1.81
C ILE A 89 -6.96 -10.23 -3.23
N PRO A 90 -6.66 -9.09 -3.87
CA PRO A 90 -5.97 -9.10 -5.16
C PRO A 90 -4.47 -9.35 -4.97
N VAL A 91 -3.87 -10.11 -5.87
CA VAL A 91 -2.41 -10.18 -6.04
C VAL A 91 -2.11 -9.94 -7.50
N ARG A 92 -1.30 -8.95 -7.81
CA ARG A 92 -1.03 -8.49 -9.19
C ARG A 92 -2.31 -8.17 -9.99
N GLY A 93 -3.35 -7.71 -9.27
CA GLY A 93 -4.66 -7.38 -9.85
C GLY A 93 -5.59 -8.57 -10.08
N VAL A 94 -5.17 -9.78 -9.75
CA VAL A 94 -6.00 -11.00 -9.81
C VAL A 94 -6.55 -11.28 -8.41
N ALA A 95 -7.86 -11.47 -8.29
CA ALA A 95 -8.50 -11.81 -7.02
C ALA A 95 -8.17 -13.25 -6.61
N HIS A 96 -7.81 -13.42 -5.34
CA HIS A 96 -7.49 -14.73 -4.75
C HIS A 96 -8.25 -14.89 -3.43
N ARG A 97 -8.70 -16.10 -3.16
CA ARG A 97 -9.26 -16.46 -1.86
C ARG A 97 -8.15 -16.92 -0.92
N VAL A 98 -8.06 -16.31 0.24
CA VAL A 98 -7.14 -16.76 1.30
C VAL A 98 -7.66 -18.05 1.93
N SER A 99 -6.77 -19.00 2.16
CA SER A 99 -7.08 -20.26 2.85
C SER A 99 -5.98 -20.57 3.86
N PHE A 100 -6.33 -20.59 5.15
CA PHE A 100 -5.41 -21.01 6.20
C PHE A 100 -5.47 -22.51 6.34
N VAL A 101 -4.43 -23.18 5.87
CA VAL A 101 -4.29 -24.63 5.91
C VAL A 101 -3.41 -25.06 7.08
N GLY A 102 -3.60 -26.27 7.55
CA GLY A 102 -2.77 -26.87 8.60
C GLY A 102 -1.28 -26.88 8.25
N ALA A 103 -0.46 -27.46 9.11
CA ALA A 103 0.97 -27.62 8.85
C ALA A 103 1.17 -28.52 7.62
N VAL A 104 1.63 -27.95 6.52
CA VAL A 104 1.97 -28.66 5.29
C VAL A 104 3.48 -28.76 5.18
N ARG A 105 4.00 -30.00 5.07
CA ARG A 105 5.41 -30.24 4.79
C ARG A 105 5.62 -30.07 3.28
N TYR A 106 6.66 -29.41 2.85
CA TYR A 106 7.14 -29.34 1.44
C TYR A 106 6.58 -28.20 0.53
N GLN A 107 5.60 -27.38 0.94
CA GLN A 107 5.07 -26.29 0.08
C GLN A 107 5.43 -24.87 0.50
N GLY A 108 6.26 -24.71 1.54
CA GLY A 108 6.63 -23.38 2.05
C GLY A 108 5.60 -22.78 3.00
N VAL A 109 5.76 -21.46 3.28
CA VAL A 109 4.92 -20.74 4.25
C VAL A 109 3.59 -20.30 3.63
N ALA A 110 3.61 -19.90 2.37
CA ALA A 110 2.42 -19.60 1.58
C ALA A 110 2.70 -19.77 0.09
N TRP A 111 1.65 -20.15 -0.68
CA TRP A 111 1.73 -20.39 -2.12
C TRP A 111 0.37 -20.12 -2.76
N ILE A 112 0.37 -19.96 -4.10
CA ILE A 112 -0.87 -19.88 -4.88
C ILE A 112 -1.19 -21.26 -5.44
N GLU A 113 -2.45 -21.68 -5.29
CA GLU A 113 -3.04 -22.82 -5.97
C GLU A 113 -3.99 -22.30 -7.04
N GLU A 114 -3.69 -22.64 -8.28
CA GLU A 114 -4.62 -22.42 -9.39
C GLU A 114 -5.83 -23.36 -9.24
N PRO A 115 -7.04 -22.91 -9.62
CA PRO A 115 -8.20 -23.77 -9.61
C PRO A 115 -8.01 -24.95 -10.59
N ASP A 116 -8.36 -26.14 -10.16
CA ASP A 116 -8.34 -27.33 -11.03
C ASP A 116 -9.11 -27.04 -12.33
N ALA A 117 -8.42 -27.16 -13.43
CA ALA A 117 -8.82 -27.04 -14.81
C ALA A 117 -10.26 -26.55 -15.09
N VAL A 118 -10.49 -25.29 -15.10
CA VAL A 118 -11.47 -24.63 -15.97
C VAL A 118 -10.67 -23.76 -16.91
N SER A 119 -10.92 -23.90 -18.21
CA SER A 119 -10.25 -23.30 -19.36
C SER A 119 -9.51 -21.99 -19.11
N PRO A 120 -8.35 -21.76 -19.74
CA PRO A 120 -7.55 -20.60 -19.47
C PRO A 120 -8.42 -19.36 -19.58
N ILE A 121 -8.43 -18.54 -18.53
CA ILE A 121 -8.93 -17.18 -18.63
C ILE A 121 -7.98 -16.50 -19.61
N GLU A 122 -8.32 -16.56 -20.89
CA GLU A 122 -7.71 -15.72 -21.89
C GLU A 122 -8.02 -14.31 -21.46
N ASP A 123 -7.06 -13.64 -20.87
CA ASP A 123 -6.79 -12.24 -21.13
C ASP A 123 -6.10 -11.52 -19.99
N TRP A 124 -4.81 -11.81 -19.79
CA TRP A 124 -3.96 -10.84 -19.10
C TRP A 124 -3.78 -9.54 -19.91
N ARG A 125 -4.35 -9.46 -21.12
CA ARG A 125 -4.15 -8.35 -22.09
C ARG A 125 -5.22 -7.28 -22.13
N GLY A 126 -6.24 -7.28 -21.28
CA GLY A 126 -7.08 -6.14 -21.49
C GLY A 126 -8.44 -6.00 -20.82
N LYS A 127 -9.00 -6.98 -20.26
CA LYS A 127 -10.21 -6.77 -19.44
C LYS A 127 -9.84 -6.90 -17.99
N ALA A 128 -9.56 -5.76 -17.35
CA ALA A 128 -9.52 -5.67 -15.91
C ALA A 128 -10.79 -6.36 -15.38
N CYS A 129 -10.63 -7.52 -14.76
CA CYS A 129 -11.64 -8.05 -13.89
C CYS A 129 -11.89 -6.91 -12.90
N ASP A 130 -13.09 -6.33 -12.92
CA ASP A 130 -13.40 -5.18 -12.08
C ASP A 130 -13.46 -5.71 -10.65
N VAL A 131 -12.32 -5.68 -9.98
CA VAL A 131 -12.16 -6.16 -8.59
C VAL A 131 -13.20 -5.49 -7.69
N THR A 132 -13.64 -4.29 -8.05
CA THR A 132 -14.70 -3.52 -7.37
C THR A 132 -16.04 -4.23 -7.47
N LYS A 133 -16.37 -4.88 -8.59
CA LYS A 133 -17.63 -5.64 -8.76
C LYS A 133 -17.63 -6.95 -7.99
N LEU A 134 -16.49 -7.65 -7.96
CA LEU A 134 -16.33 -8.87 -7.14
C LEU A 134 -16.43 -8.57 -5.63
N MET A 135 -16.05 -7.38 -5.21
CA MET A 135 -16.06 -6.96 -3.81
C MET A 135 -17.41 -6.46 -3.33
N ASN A 136 -18.34 -6.13 -4.23
CA ASN A 136 -19.69 -5.63 -3.92
C ASN A 136 -20.76 -6.73 -3.83
N GLY A 137 -20.36 -8.02 -3.82
CA GLY A 137 -21.28 -9.15 -3.59
C GLY A 137 -22.10 -9.56 -4.83
N GLU A 138 -21.78 -9.03 -6.01
CA GLU A 138 -22.47 -9.41 -7.24
C GLU A 138 -21.91 -10.70 -7.84
N SER A 139 -22.27 -11.79 -7.29
CA SER A 139 -22.35 -13.19 -7.70
C SER A 139 -21.51 -14.16 -6.87
N GLU A 140 -22.18 -14.87 -5.97
CA GLU A 140 -21.65 -16.05 -5.25
C GLU A 140 -21.15 -17.16 -6.21
N GLN A 141 -21.62 -17.20 -7.44
CA GLN A 141 -21.23 -18.21 -8.43
C GLN A 141 -19.78 -18.04 -8.94
N ASN A 142 -19.26 -16.81 -8.98
CA ASN A 142 -17.89 -16.55 -9.47
C ASN A 142 -16.81 -16.77 -8.40
N THR A 143 -17.18 -16.86 -7.13
CA THR A 143 -16.25 -17.04 -6.01
C THR A 143 -15.68 -18.46 -5.91
N ARG A 144 -16.31 -19.45 -6.54
CA ARG A 144 -15.84 -20.84 -6.55
C ARG A 144 -14.64 -21.09 -7.48
N ILE A 145 -14.35 -20.18 -8.38
CA ILE A 145 -13.32 -20.34 -9.44
C ILE A 145 -12.07 -19.50 -9.16
N LEU A 146 -12.02 -18.78 -8.04
CA LEU A 146 -10.85 -17.95 -7.70
C LEU A 146 -9.66 -18.84 -7.32
N PRO A 147 -8.44 -18.52 -7.80
CA PRO A 147 -7.22 -19.11 -7.28
C PRO A 147 -7.12 -18.87 -5.77
N ARG A 148 -6.46 -19.77 -5.07
CA ARG A 148 -6.31 -19.71 -3.62
C ARG A 148 -4.90 -19.32 -3.24
N ILE A 149 -4.79 -18.49 -2.20
CA ILE A 149 -3.54 -18.29 -1.49
C ILE A 149 -3.60 -19.18 -0.24
N CYS A 150 -2.93 -20.30 -0.31
CA CYS A 150 -2.80 -21.21 0.82
C CYS A 150 -1.70 -20.73 1.76
N VAL A 151 -2.01 -20.64 3.06
CA VAL A 151 -1.06 -20.20 4.10
C VAL A 151 -0.97 -21.30 5.15
N SER A 152 0.23 -21.88 5.33
CA SER A 152 0.44 -22.97 6.28
C SER A 152 0.52 -22.48 7.72
N GLY A 153 0.11 -23.30 8.70
CA GLY A 153 0.32 -23.09 10.12
C GLY A 153 -0.88 -22.56 10.91
N GLY A 154 -2.09 -22.62 10.31
CA GLY A 154 -3.35 -22.34 10.99
C GLY A 154 -3.62 -20.85 11.24
N GLU A 155 -4.80 -20.55 11.78
CA GLU A 155 -5.37 -19.21 11.92
C GLU A 155 -4.52 -18.27 12.79
N GLN A 156 -3.93 -18.79 13.86
CA GLN A 156 -3.17 -17.96 14.82
C GLN A 156 -1.98 -17.22 14.17
N HIS A 157 -1.35 -17.82 13.17
CA HIS A 157 -0.18 -17.27 12.49
C HIS A 157 -0.44 -16.86 11.05
N GLY A 158 -1.60 -17.23 10.51
CA GLY A 158 -2.02 -17.01 9.14
C GLY A 158 -1.89 -15.55 8.68
N PRO A 159 -2.47 -14.57 9.39
CA PRO A 159 -2.43 -13.17 8.98
C PRO A 159 -1.01 -12.63 8.84
N ARG A 160 -0.15 -12.92 9.81
CA ARG A 160 1.25 -12.47 9.78
C ARG A 160 2.02 -13.14 8.65
N ARG A 161 1.87 -14.46 8.47
CA ARG A 161 2.54 -15.23 7.42
C ARG A 161 2.13 -14.76 6.02
N LEU A 162 0.84 -14.51 5.83
CA LEU A 162 0.33 -13.94 4.59
C LEU A 162 0.94 -12.55 4.32
N ALA A 163 0.97 -11.67 5.33
CA ALA A 163 1.57 -10.36 5.19
C ALA A 163 3.06 -10.42 4.81
N ASP A 164 3.82 -11.32 5.45
CA ASP A 164 5.24 -11.48 5.18
C ASP A 164 5.49 -12.06 3.78
N TRP A 165 4.65 -13.02 3.35
CA TRP A 165 4.71 -13.58 2.00
C TRP A 165 4.39 -12.52 0.93
N LEU A 166 3.32 -11.73 1.12
CA LEU A 166 2.95 -10.63 0.21
C LEU A 166 4.07 -9.58 0.10
N ARG A 167 4.71 -9.22 1.22
CA ARG A 167 5.86 -8.31 1.21
C ARG A 167 7.05 -8.89 0.45
N ALA A 168 7.30 -10.20 0.58
CA ALA A 168 8.35 -10.88 -0.16
C ALA A 168 8.06 -10.88 -1.66
N GLN A 169 6.80 -11.17 -2.08
CA GLN A 169 6.36 -11.07 -3.46
C GLN A 169 6.54 -9.66 -4.02
N ALA A 170 6.05 -8.64 -3.29
CA ALA A 170 6.22 -7.24 -3.67
C ALA A 170 7.69 -6.84 -3.83
N LYS A 171 8.55 -7.31 -2.92
CA LYS A 171 9.99 -7.03 -2.97
C LYS A 171 10.63 -7.67 -4.21
N SER A 172 10.27 -8.89 -4.54
CA SER A 172 10.76 -9.59 -5.72
C SER A 172 10.39 -8.82 -6.99
N ASP A 173 9.08 -8.59 -7.19
CA ASP A 173 8.56 -7.93 -8.39
C ASP A 173 9.13 -6.51 -8.57
N LEU A 174 9.07 -5.69 -7.52
CA LEU A 174 9.54 -4.30 -7.56
C LEU A 174 11.05 -4.20 -7.78
N THR A 175 11.82 -5.15 -7.22
CA THR A 175 13.26 -5.20 -7.44
C THR A 175 13.57 -5.53 -8.90
N GLU A 176 12.97 -6.58 -9.43
CA GLU A 176 13.13 -7.00 -10.81
C GLU A 176 12.77 -5.86 -11.78
N ARG A 177 11.59 -5.27 -11.62
CA ARG A 177 11.11 -4.22 -12.53
C ARG A 177 11.92 -2.93 -12.39
N ALA A 178 12.35 -2.55 -11.20
CA ALA A 178 13.21 -1.37 -11.01
C ALA A 178 14.57 -1.54 -11.68
N PHE A 179 15.20 -2.71 -11.58
CA PHE A 179 16.45 -2.98 -12.30
C PHE A 179 16.27 -3.01 -13.83
N TYR A 180 15.17 -3.62 -14.30
CA TYR A 180 14.83 -3.64 -15.72
C TYR A 180 14.72 -2.21 -16.30
N HIS A 181 13.92 -1.35 -15.67
CA HIS A 181 13.74 0.03 -16.15
C HIS A 181 15.00 0.87 -15.99
N ALA A 182 15.75 0.71 -14.91
CA ALA A 182 17.01 1.40 -14.72
C ALA A 182 18.04 1.01 -15.79
N ALA A 183 18.16 -0.28 -16.13
CA ALA A 183 19.04 -0.75 -17.19
C ALA A 183 18.66 -0.15 -18.55
N ASN A 184 17.37 -0.09 -18.91
CA ASN A 184 16.87 0.55 -20.13
C ASN A 184 17.19 2.05 -20.20
N LEU A 185 17.37 2.68 -19.04
CA LEU A 185 17.76 4.09 -18.93
C LEU A 185 19.28 4.29 -18.79
N GLY A 186 20.08 3.22 -18.87
CA GLY A 186 21.53 3.25 -18.72
C GLY A 186 21.99 3.69 -17.33
N CYS A 187 21.26 3.29 -16.30
CA CYS A 187 21.57 3.55 -14.88
C CYS A 187 21.30 2.33 -14.00
N GLN A 188 21.71 2.41 -12.73
CA GLN A 188 21.53 1.33 -11.79
C GLN A 188 21.21 1.88 -10.40
N PRO A 189 20.16 1.38 -9.71
CA PRO A 189 19.89 1.76 -8.34
C PRO A 189 20.97 1.20 -7.41
N LYS A 190 21.40 2.00 -6.43
CA LYS A 190 22.33 1.54 -5.39
C LYS A 190 21.67 0.61 -4.39
N ARG A 191 20.41 0.85 -4.08
CA ARG A 191 19.63 0.08 -3.12
C ARG A 191 18.16 0.17 -3.44
N ILE A 192 17.44 -0.96 -3.28
CA ILE A 192 16.00 -1.01 -3.33
C ILE A 192 15.50 -1.41 -1.94
N SER A 193 14.49 -0.71 -1.43
CA SER A 193 13.79 -1.03 -0.19
C SER A 193 12.30 -1.04 -0.38
N VAL A 194 11.62 -1.97 0.29
CA VAL A 194 10.16 -2.07 0.26
C VAL A 194 9.66 -1.89 1.68
N ARG A 195 8.72 -0.94 1.87
CA ARG A 195 8.21 -0.51 3.17
C ARG A 195 6.70 -0.36 3.12
N ASP A 196 6.07 -0.15 4.25
CA ASP A 196 4.65 0.24 4.33
C ASP A 196 4.54 1.78 4.32
N GLN A 197 4.50 2.36 3.12
CA GLN A 197 4.37 3.81 2.95
C GLN A 197 2.91 4.18 2.76
N SER A 198 2.41 5.14 3.53
CA SER A 198 1.02 5.60 3.50
C SER A 198 0.77 6.81 2.59
N THR A 199 1.81 7.57 2.23
CA THR A 199 1.68 8.87 1.55
C THR A 199 2.19 8.88 0.11
N ARG A 200 2.92 7.84 -0.30
CA ARG A 200 3.51 7.73 -1.64
C ARG A 200 3.69 6.26 -2.01
N TRP A 201 3.69 5.96 -3.29
CA TRP A 201 3.89 4.62 -3.81
C TRP A 201 5.35 4.26 -4.00
N GLY A 202 6.17 5.27 -4.29
CA GLY A 202 7.60 5.15 -4.42
C GLY A 202 8.33 6.43 -4.06
N SER A 203 9.65 6.38 -3.99
CA SER A 203 10.55 7.53 -3.90
C SER A 203 11.97 7.12 -4.27
N CYS A 204 12.67 8.00 -4.96
CA CYS A 204 14.09 7.87 -5.25
C CYS A 204 14.86 9.00 -4.56
N SER A 205 15.95 8.66 -3.87
CA SER A 205 16.86 9.63 -3.29
C SER A 205 17.97 10.03 -4.28
N THR A 206 18.57 11.19 -4.08
CA THR A 206 19.74 11.64 -4.83
C THR A 206 20.95 10.69 -4.69
N SER A 207 20.97 9.89 -3.61
CA SER A 207 22.00 8.86 -3.41
C SER A 207 21.75 7.57 -4.21
N GLY A 208 20.67 7.49 -5.00
CA GLY A 208 20.34 6.31 -5.82
C GLY A 208 19.62 5.19 -5.05
N THR A 209 19.04 5.49 -3.88
CA THR A 209 18.19 4.54 -3.16
C THR A 209 16.74 4.71 -3.58
N ILE A 210 16.13 3.62 -4.08
CA ILE A 210 14.70 3.59 -4.40
C ILE A 210 13.94 2.88 -3.27
N SER A 211 12.82 3.47 -2.86
CA SER A 211 11.92 2.89 -1.86
C SER A 211 10.51 2.77 -2.43
N PHE A 212 9.85 1.64 -2.19
CA PHE A 212 8.49 1.35 -2.67
C PHE A 212 7.55 0.98 -1.53
N SER A 213 6.26 1.18 -1.73
CA SER A 213 5.20 0.59 -0.90
C SER A 213 4.97 -0.86 -1.32
N TRP A 214 5.01 -1.80 -0.35
CA TRP A 214 4.69 -3.19 -0.62
C TRP A 214 3.24 -3.40 -1.07
N ARG A 215 2.36 -2.45 -0.74
CA ARG A 215 0.94 -2.51 -1.11
C ARG A 215 0.69 -2.44 -2.62
N LEU A 216 1.71 -2.11 -3.41
CA LEU A 216 1.66 -2.22 -4.88
C LEU A 216 1.42 -3.65 -5.38
N ILE A 217 1.66 -4.67 -4.54
CA ILE A 217 1.35 -6.07 -4.88
C ILE A 217 -0.15 -6.30 -5.15
N PHE A 218 -1.02 -5.49 -4.56
CA PHE A 218 -2.46 -5.55 -4.76
C PHE A 218 -2.92 -4.90 -6.07
N ALA A 219 -2.10 -4.04 -6.65
CA ALA A 219 -2.38 -3.39 -7.92
C ALA A 219 -2.16 -4.35 -9.11
N PRO A 220 -2.79 -4.10 -10.27
CA PRO A 220 -2.43 -4.78 -11.50
C PRO A 220 -0.92 -4.66 -11.79
N ALA A 221 -0.33 -5.72 -12.35
CA ALA A 221 1.11 -5.80 -12.60
C ALA A 221 1.66 -4.59 -13.37
N TYR A 222 0.91 -4.10 -14.37
CA TYR A 222 1.32 -2.92 -15.15
C TYR A 222 1.36 -1.62 -14.33
N VAL A 223 0.62 -1.55 -13.20
CA VAL A 223 0.64 -0.39 -12.30
C VAL A 223 1.88 -0.43 -11.41
N LEU A 224 2.22 -1.60 -10.87
CA LEU A 224 3.47 -1.83 -10.16
C LEU A 224 4.67 -1.50 -11.04
N ASP A 225 4.63 -1.96 -12.29
CA ASP A 225 5.64 -1.72 -13.31
C ASP A 225 5.82 -0.23 -13.60
N TYR A 226 4.70 0.51 -13.72
CA TYR A 226 4.74 1.96 -13.88
C TYR A 226 5.44 2.68 -12.72
N VAL A 227 5.14 2.29 -11.47
CA VAL A 227 5.80 2.91 -10.32
C VAL A 227 7.30 2.60 -10.32
N ALA A 228 7.68 1.38 -10.70
CA ALA A 228 9.09 1.00 -10.86
C ALA A 228 9.79 1.84 -11.94
N ALA A 229 9.16 2.04 -13.10
CA ALA A 229 9.66 2.90 -14.18
C ALA A 229 9.80 4.37 -13.74
N HIS A 230 8.80 4.88 -13.00
CA HIS A 230 8.79 6.24 -12.48
C HIS A 230 9.97 6.50 -11.54
N GLU A 231 10.19 5.60 -10.57
CA GLU A 231 11.29 5.74 -9.60
C GLU A 231 12.66 5.50 -10.25
N ALA A 232 12.74 4.60 -11.24
CA ALA A 232 13.98 4.41 -12.02
C ALA A 232 14.34 5.66 -12.83
N ALA A 233 13.36 6.39 -13.38
CA ALA A 233 13.60 7.64 -14.10
C ALA A 233 14.22 8.73 -13.21
N HIS A 234 13.89 8.73 -11.90
CA HIS A 234 14.50 9.64 -10.93
C HIS A 234 16.00 9.42 -10.71
N LEU A 235 16.56 8.27 -11.06
CA LEU A 235 18.01 8.08 -11.04
C LEU A 235 18.75 8.99 -12.05
N ARG A 236 18.04 9.49 -13.07
CA ARG A 236 18.57 10.38 -14.11
C ARG A 236 18.05 11.82 -13.99
N GLU A 237 16.79 11.98 -13.60
CA GLU A 237 16.12 13.29 -13.56
C GLU A 237 15.23 13.38 -12.31
N MET A 238 15.62 14.21 -11.36
CA MET A 238 14.90 14.33 -10.09
C MET A 238 13.60 15.12 -10.19
N ASN A 239 13.49 16.01 -11.17
CA ASN A 239 12.35 16.89 -11.34
C ASN A 239 11.38 16.34 -12.41
N HIS A 240 10.07 16.40 -12.13
CA HIS A 240 9.02 15.92 -13.04
C HIS A 240 8.81 16.84 -14.27
N GLY A 241 9.90 17.34 -14.86
CA GLY A 241 9.88 18.14 -16.08
C GLY A 241 9.71 17.30 -17.36
N PRO A 242 9.77 17.95 -18.56
CA PRO A 242 9.64 17.24 -19.83
C PRO A 242 10.69 16.14 -20.05
N ARG A 243 11.91 16.33 -19.54
CA ARG A 243 12.98 15.32 -19.60
C ARG A 243 12.62 14.06 -18.81
N PHE A 244 12.10 14.23 -17.59
CA PHE A 244 11.64 13.13 -16.75
C PHE A 244 10.57 12.29 -17.46
N TRP A 245 9.51 12.95 -17.93
CA TRP A 245 8.39 12.23 -18.58
C TRP A 245 8.80 11.54 -19.88
N ARG A 246 9.81 12.07 -20.58
CA ARG A 246 10.41 11.40 -21.74
C ARG A 246 11.10 10.09 -21.31
N LEU A 247 11.89 10.11 -20.23
CA LEU A 247 12.54 8.91 -19.70
C LEU A 247 11.51 7.83 -19.32
N VAL A 248 10.43 8.20 -18.61
CA VAL A 248 9.37 7.25 -18.26
C VAL A 248 8.73 6.66 -19.51
N ARG A 249 8.36 7.50 -20.50
CA ARG A 249 7.76 7.02 -21.76
C ARG A 249 8.68 6.10 -22.56
N ASN A 250 9.97 6.35 -22.54
CA ASN A 250 10.94 5.52 -23.29
C ASN A 250 10.98 4.08 -22.75
N THR A 251 10.83 3.88 -21.48
CA THR A 251 10.86 2.54 -20.86
C THR A 251 9.47 1.95 -20.63
N MET A 252 8.42 2.80 -20.59
CA MET A 252 7.04 2.38 -20.44
C MET A 252 6.08 3.27 -21.25
N PRO A 253 5.87 2.99 -22.55
CA PRO A 253 5.02 3.80 -23.44
C PRO A 253 3.59 3.99 -22.92
N ASP A 254 2.98 2.93 -22.38
CA ASP A 254 1.59 2.90 -21.91
C ASP A 254 1.39 3.43 -20.45
N MET A 255 2.35 4.23 -19.97
CA MET A 255 2.32 4.77 -18.61
C MET A 255 1.03 5.49 -18.22
N HIS A 256 0.29 6.04 -19.20
CA HIS A 256 -0.92 6.82 -18.93
C HIS A 256 -2.05 5.99 -18.31
N LYS A 257 -2.22 4.73 -18.78
CA LYS A 257 -3.20 3.78 -18.24
C LYS A 257 -2.90 3.47 -16.77
N ALA A 258 -1.64 3.17 -16.46
CA ALA A 258 -1.22 2.87 -15.09
C ALA A 258 -1.38 4.06 -14.14
N ARG A 259 -1.00 5.26 -14.61
CA ARG A 259 -1.15 6.51 -13.85
C ARG A 259 -2.62 6.83 -13.56
N ALA A 260 -3.49 6.69 -14.56
CA ALA A 260 -4.93 6.92 -14.40
C ALA A 260 -5.52 5.92 -13.39
N TRP A 261 -5.19 4.63 -13.50
CA TRP A 261 -5.63 3.60 -12.58
C TRP A 261 -5.20 3.90 -11.15
N LEU A 262 -3.92 4.24 -10.94
CA LEU A 262 -3.37 4.52 -9.62
C LEU A 262 -4.01 5.75 -8.97
N LYS A 263 -4.32 6.77 -9.77
CA LYS A 263 -5.05 7.95 -9.30
C LYS A 263 -6.47 7.62 -8.84
N GLN A 264 -7.15 6.71 -9.53
CA GLN A 264 -8.52 6.33 -9.24
C GLN A 264 -8.61 5.31 -8.11
N ASN A 265 -7.73 4.30 -8.08
CA ASN A 265 -7.87 3.12 -7.23
C ASN A 265 -6.78 3.04 -6.14
N GLY A 266 -5.80 3.93 -6.13
CA GLY A 266 -4.66 3.82 -5.22
C GLY A 266 -5.09 3.78 -3.74
N ALA A 267 -6.09 4.56 -3.34
CA ALA A 267 -6.58 4.55 -1.95
C ALA A 267 -7.08 3.17 -1.50
N GLU A 268 -7.68 2.39 -2.41
CA GLU A 268 -8.20 1.06 -2.14
C GLU A 268 -7.11 0.05 -1.73
N LEU A 269 -5.87 0.24 -2.22
CA LEU A 269 -4.77 -0.67 -1.88
C LEU A 269 -4.41 -0.66 -0.39
N HIS A 270 -4.80 0.38 0.32
CA HIS A 270 -4.53 0.50 1.76
C HIS A 270 -5.50 -0.27 2.64
N ARG A 271 -6.63 -0.75 2.10
CA ARG A 271 -7.65 -1.49 2.86
C ARG A 271 -7.24 -2.90 3.25
N PHE A 272 -6.30 -3.51 2.49
CA PHE A 272 -5.92 -4.90 2.69
C PHE A 272 -4.93 -5.07 3.85
N GLY A 273 -5.21 -6.05 4.74
CA GLY A 273 -4.39 -6.34 5.91
C GLY A 273 -4.45 -5.26 6.99
N THR A 274 -5.48 -4.43 6.99
CA THR A 274 -5.78 -3.51 8.09
C THR A 274 -6.71 -4.20 9.07
N ALA A 275 -6.50 -3.99 10.37
CA ALA A 275 -7.43 -4.45 11.40
C ALA A 275 -8.77 -3.71 11.24
N SER A 276 -9.85 -4.43 11.53
CA SER A 276 -11.21 -3.89 11.61
C SER A 276 -11.34 -2.87 12.72
#